data_9eacb5653de533c492bb1eac53373ecc
#
_entry.id   9eacb5653de533c492bb1eac53373ecc
#
_cell.length_a   1.000
_cell.length_b   1.000
_cell.length_c   1.000
_cell.angle_alpha   90.00
_cell.angle_beta   90.00
_cell.angle_gamma   90.00
#
_symmetry.space_group_name_H-M   'P 1'
#
loop_
_entity.id
_entity.type
_entity.pdbx_description
1 polymer ?
#
loop_
_entity_poly.entity_id
_entity_poly.type
_entity_poly.pdbx_seq_one_letter_code
_entity_poly.pdbx_strand_id
1 'polypeptide(L)'
;MLQESVDALFDNGRRGRAVAGAGGRGLKSLSDMLKGKQGRFRQNLLGKRVDYSARSVIVVGPHLDLQQCGLPKMMALELFKPFVMKRLVELGLAQNIKSAKRMVERSRAQVWDVLAEVIEEHPVLLNRAPTLHRLGIQAFEPILVEGKAIQVHPLVCEAFNADFDGDQMAVHVPLSAEAQAEARVLMLATNNVLSPASGNPIVSPSQDMVIGLYYITECHDELDTAEYAFADLNEAQLAYEAGHISLQTPIKVRVGNLAGSEDIYNKIKNRFSELLTPEYVSGDTLTNTTLGRMHFNSILPDDFPYIEASVRKPEMKKIISEVIETYNKAELRQFLDSMKKVGFNFGAKAGLSVAMTDVKTPPTKNQILEKYENEAEKVEKLYLDDIITETERKQKIIEIWNEATDQVQYAMSAELESERFNPVDMMVKSGARGNMMQVRQLAGMRGLVANPKGDIIERPITVSYTHLRAHETRT
;
A
#
# COMPACT_ATOMS: atom_id res chain seq x y z
N MET A 1 -48.80 -24.52 -28.99
CA MET A 1 -48.49 -25.28 -27.75
C MET A 1 -47.32 -26.27 -27.92
N LEU A 2 -47.44 -27.35 -28.74
CA LEU A 2 -46.34 -28.33 -28.87
C LEU A 2 -45.07 -27.67 -29.43
N GLN A 3 -45.18 -26.92 -30.51
CA GLN A 3 -44.05 -26.20 -31.11
C GLN A 3 -43.43 -25.17 -30.14
N GLU A 4 -44.21 -24.42 -29.41
CA GLU A 4 -43.76 -23.48 -28.39
C GLU A 4 -42.99 -24.15 -27.25
N SER A 5 -43.47 -25.34 -26.83
CA SER A 5 -42.79 -26.15 -25.82
C SER A 5 -41.43 -26.67 -26.32
N VAL A 6 -41.30 -27.03 -27.58
CA VAL A 6 -40.04 -27.43 -28.21
C VAL A 6 -39.12 -26.21 -28.35
N ASP A 7 -39.63 -25.08 -28.79
CA ASP A 7 -38.86 -23.84 -28.88
C ASP A 7 -38.32 -23.43 -27.48
N ALA A 8 -39.15 -23.53 -26.44
CA ALA A 8 -38.70 -23.26 -25.06
C ALA A 8 -37.68 -24.28 -24.53
N LEU A 9 -37.68 -25.52 -24.99
CA LEU A 9 -36.66 -26.50 -24.64
C LEU A 9 -35.29 -26.11 -25.19
N PHE A 10 -35.24 -25.59 -26.41
CA PHE A 10 -34.00 -25.13 -27.04
C PHE A 10 -33.55 -23.79 -26.49
N ASP A 11 -34.40 -22.78 -26.40
CA ASP A 11 -34.03 -21.42 -25.91
C ASP A 11 -35.25 -20.75 -25.28
N ASN A 12 -35.37 -20.88 -23.96
CA ASN A 12 -36.53 -20.40 -23.22
C ASN A 12 -36.53 -18.87 -23.11
N GLY A 13 -37.61 -18.23 -23.59
CA GLY A 13 -37.74 -16.77 -23.59
C GLY A 13 -37.23 -16.05 -24.83
N ARG A 14 -36.73 -16.76 -25.85
CA ARG A 14 -36.35 -16.16 -27.13
C ARG A 14 -37.55 -15.72 -27.98
N ARG A 15 -38.65 -16.47 -27.91
CA ARG A 15 -39.91 -16.13 -28.55
C ARG A 15 -41.03 -16.01 -27.50
N GLY A 16 -41.40 -14.81 -27.12
CA GLY A 16 -42.45 -14.56 -26.14
C GLY A 16 -42.03 -14.71 -24.68
N ARG A 17 -42.98 -14.92 -23.81
CA ARG A 17 -42.79 -15.05 -22.37
C ARG A 17 -42.13 -16.37 -22.02
N ALA A 18 -41.05 -16.32 -21.22
CA ALA A 18 -40.36 -17.53 -20.78
C ALA A 18 -41.29 -18.45 -19.97
N VAL A 19 -41.25 -19.74 -20.27
CA VAL A 19 -41.95 -20.78 -19.50
C VAL A 19 -41.31 -20.87 -18.12
N ALA A 20 -42.12 -20.69 -17.07
CA ALA A 20 -41.66 -20.70 -15.69
C ALA A 20 -42.17 -21.96 -14.96
N GLY A 21 -41.38 -22.43 -13.99
CA GLY A 21 -41.76 -23.49 -13.07
C GLY A 21 -42.65 -23.01 -11.93
N ALA A 22 -43.04 -23.91 -11.02
CA ALA A 22 -43.94 -23.65 -9.88
C ALA A 22 -43.44 -22.49 -8.95
N GLY A 23 -42.19 -22.10 -8.99
CA GLY A 23 -41.62 -20.98 -8.22
C GLY A 23 -41.48 -19.66 -8.99
N GLY A 24 -42.11 -19.49 -10.16
CA GLY A 24 -42.04 -18.29 -10.99
C GLY A 24 -40.71 -18.06 -11.71
N ARG A 25 -39.68 -18.92 -11.53
CA ARG A 25 -38.40 -18.85 -12.22
C ARG A 25 -38.48 -19.55 -13.57
N GLY A 26 -37.91 -18.93 -14.61
CA GLY A 26 -37.79 -19.52 -15.93
C GLY A 26 -37.11 -20.89 -15.88
N LEU A 27 -37.65 -21.87 -16.61
CA LEU A 27 -37.01 -23.19 -16.75
C LEU A 27 -35.74 -23.07 -17.58
N LYS A 28 -34.72 -23.82 -17.20
CA LYS A 28 -33.44 -23.84 -17.94
C LYS A 28 -33.60 -24.58 -19.26
N SER A 29 -33.28 -23.91 -20.35
CA SER A 29 -33.24 -24.44 -21.70
C SER A 29 -31.84 -25.05 -22.03
N LEU A 30 -31.72 -25.74 -23.17
CA LEU A 30 -30.44 -26.24 -23.68
C LEU A 30 -29.44 -25.09 -23.94
N SER A 31 -29.94 -23.94 -24.45
CA SER A 31 -29.15 -22.72 -24.65
C SER A 31 -28.58 -22.19 -23.35
N ASP A 32 -29.35 -22.16 -22.27
CA ASP A 32 -28.92 -21.69 -20.94
C ASP A 32 -27.86 -22.60 -20.31
N MET A 33 -27.87 -23.89 -20.67
CA MET A 33 -26.83 -24.83 -20.21
C MET A 33 -25.50 -24.59 -20.90
N LEU A 34 -25.46 -23.93 -22.03
CA LEU A 34 -24.24 -23.62 -22.80
C LEU A 34 -23.77 -22.18 -22.59
N LYS A 35 -24.70 -21.22 -22.52
CA LYS A 35 -24.45 -19.78 -22.41
C LYS A 35 -24.32 -19.29 -20.99
N GLY A 36 -23.76 -18.06 -20.82
CA GLY A 36 -23.67 -17.36 -19.55
C GLY A 36 -22.58 -17.85 -18.61
N LYS A 37 -22.53 -17.28 -17.40
CA LYS A 37 -21.49 -17.59 -16.37
C LYS A 37 -21.53 -19.02 -15.87
N GLN A 38 -22.72 -19.62 -15.82
CA GLN A 38 -22.96 -20.99 -15.35
C GLN A 38 -23.07 -22.00 -16.50
N GLY A 39 -22.92 -21.53 -17.73
CA GLY A 39 -22.94 -22.39 -18.91
C GLY A 39 -21.68 -23.23 -19.07
N ARG A 40 -21.81 -24.29 -19.85
CA ARG A 40 -20.76 -25.29 -20.06
C ARG A 40 -19.44 -24.69 -20.58
N PHE A 41 -19.53 -23.70 -21.49
CA PHE A 41 -18.33 -23.06 -22.03
C PHE A 41 -17.50 -22.35 -20.95
N ARG A 42 -18.12 -21.50 -20.13
CA ARG A 42 -17.39 -20.72 -19.13
C ARG A 42 -17.06 -21.50 -17.86
N GLN A 43 -17.87 -22.47 -17.48
CA GLN A 43 -17.73 -23.18 -16.21
C GLN A 43 -16.88 -24.46 -16.31
N ASN A 44 -16.84 -25.13 -17.49
CA ASN A 44 -16.20 -26.42 -17.61
C ASN A 44 -15.18 -26.54 -18.74
N LEU A 45 -15.22 -25.63 -19.75
CA LEU A 45 -14.32 -25.70 -20.91
C LEU A 45 -13.22 -24.64 -20.86
N LEU A 46 -13.57 -23.36 -20.67
CA LEU A 46 -12.61 -22.25 -20.55
C LEU A 46 -11.90 -22.21 -19.20
N GLY A 47 -12.48 -22.80 -18.19
CA GLY A 47 -11.90 -22.94 -16.86
C GLY A 47 -12.55 -24.08 -16.11
N LYS A 48 -11.78 -24.74 -15.26
CA LYS A 48 -12.19 -25.87 -14.42
C LYS A 48 -11.81 -25.61 -12.97
N ARG A 49 -12.51 -26.26 -12.05
CA ARG A 49 -12.05 -26.36 -10.66
C ARG A 49 -10.84 -27.30 -10.64
N VAL A 50 -9.79 -26.88 -9.95
CA VAL A 50 -8.53 -27.62 -9.88
C VAL A 50 -8.28 -28.11 -8.47
N ASP A 51 -7.67 -29.30 -8.35
CA ASP A 51 -7.17 -29.85 -7.10
C ASP A 51 -5.88 -29.12 -6.67
N TYR A 52 -5.37 -29.41 -5.50
CA TYR A 52 -4.19 -28.78 -4.89
C TYR A 52 -4.31 -27.26 -4.82
N SER A 53 -5.52 -26.79 -4.52
CA SER A 53 -5.82 -25.39 -4.32
C SER A 53 -6.68 -25.20 -3.08
N ALA A 54 -6.49 -24.07 -2.43
CA ALA A 54 -7.24 -23.68 -1.25
C ALA A 54 -7.53 -22.17 -1.30
N ARG A 55 -8.41 -21.69 -0.42
CA ARG A 55 -8.72 -20.28 -0.29
C ARG A 55 -8.92 -19.94 1.18
N SER A 56 -8.36 -18.81 1.62
CA SER A 56 -8.57 -18.28 2.97
C SER A 56 -8.44 -16.77 2.98
N VAL A 57 -8.84 -16.19 4.12
CA VAL A 57 -8.65 -14.78 4.41
C VAL A 57 -7.16 -14.49 4.55
N ILE A 58 -6.74 -13.28 4.16
CA ILE A 58 -5.36 -12.81 4.30
C ILE A 58 -5.20 -11.89 5.50
N VAL A 59 -4.02 -11.94 6.10
CA VAL A 59 -3.57 -11.00 7.14
C VAL A 59 -2.14 -10.56 6.85
N VAL A 60 -1.73 -9.44 7.41
CA VAL A 60 -0.36 -8.94 7.25
C VAL A 60 0.63 -9.85 7.97
N GLY A 61 1.76 -10.13 7.31
CA GLY A 61 2.92 -10.83 7.86
C GLY A 61 4.16 -9.94 7.89
N PRO A 62 4.31 -9.06 8.90
CA PRO A 62 5.43 -8.10 8.94
C PRO A 62 6.80 -8.77 9.11
N HIS A 63 6.84 -9.98 9.67
CA HIS A 63 8.05 -10.77 9.88
C HIS A 63 8.53 -11.53 8.63
N LEU A 64 7.66 -11.69 7.63
CA LEU A 64 7.99 -12.40 6.39
C LEU A 64 9.05 -11.66 5.59
N ASP A 65 9.92 -12.39 4.90
CA ASP A 65 10.76 -11.85 3.84
C ASP A 65 9.97 -11.75 2.53
N LEU A 66 10.44 -10.94 1.58
CA LEU A 66 9.71 -10.62 0.34
C LEU A 66 9.30 -11.83 -0.49
N GLN A 67 10.12 -12.90 -0.49
CA GLN A 67 9.80 -14.15 -1.18
C GLN A 67 8.87 -15.08 -0.39
N GLN A 68 8.58 -14.79 0.88
CA GLN A 68 7.86 -15.69 1.78
C GLN A 68 6.37 -15.38 1.87
N CYS A 69 5.58 -16.41 2.12
CA CYS A 69 4.20 -16.29 2.58
C CYS A 69 3.94 -17.24 3.77
N GLY A 70 3.08 -16.81 4.68
CA GLY A 70 2.66 -17.66 5.80
C GLY A 70 1.46 -18.52 5.41
N LEU A 71 1.61 -19.82 5.42
CA LEU A 71 0.56 -20.78 5.09
C LEU A 71 0.06 -21.48 6.35
N PRO A 72 -1.25 -21.47 6.68
CA PRO A 72 -1.81 -22.17 7.81
C PRO A 72 -1.44 -23.66 7.80
N LYS A 73 -0.94 -24.18 8.92
CA LYS A 73 -0.45 -25.57 9.04
C LYS A 73 -1.45 -26.62 8.55
N MET A 74 -2.72 -26.48 8.93
CA MET A 74 -3.75 -27.43 8.52
C MET A 74 -4.05 -27.36 7.01
N MET A 75 -4.00 -26.17 6.42
CA MET A 75 -4.16 -25.97 4.98
C MET A 75 -2.96 -26.58 4.23
N ALA A 76 -1.76 -26.31 4.71
CA ALA A 76 -0.54 -26.88 4.13
C ALA A 76 -0.55 -28.41 4.13
N LEU A 77 -0.95 -29.02 5.25
CA LEU A 77 -1.04 -30.47 5.38
C LEU A 77 -1.97 -31.10 4.33
N GLU A 78 -3.11 -30.47 4.06
CA GLU A 78 -4.05 -31.00 3.06
C GLU A 78 -3.57 -30.75 1.61
N LEU A 79 -2.98 -29.58 1.32
CA LEU A 79 -2.43 -29.24 0.02
C LEU A 79 -1.24 -30.13 -0.38
N PHE A 80 -0.32 -30.36 0.57
CA PHE A 80 0.91 -31.15 0.36
C PHE A 80 0.80 -32.61 0.74
N LYS A 81 -0.41 -33.08 1.05
CA LYS A 81 -0.67 -34.46 1.50
C LYS A 81 0.02 -35.56 0.72
N PRO A 82 0.00 -35.61 -0.64
CA PRO A 82 0.68 -36.64 -1.41
C PRO A 82 2.21 -36.57 -1.27
N PHE A 83 2.76 -35.35 -1.23
CA PHE A 83 4.20 -35.14 -1.09
C PHE A 83 4.70 -35.58 0.29
N VAL A 84 3.96 -35.26 1.33
CA VAL A 84 4.24 -35.70 2.71
C VAL A 84 4.13 -37.22 2.82
N MET A 85 3.09 -37.85 2.24
CA MET A 85 2.95 -39.30 2.24
C MET A 85 4.10 -39.99 1.53
N LYS A 86 4.55 -39.46 0.37
CA LYS A 86 5.71 -39.96 -0.35
C LYS A 86 6.96 -39.88 0.53
N ARG A 87 7.21 -38.71 1.12
CA ARG A 87 8.41 -38.47 1.95
C ARG A 87 8.44 -39.33 3.21
N LEU A 88 7.28 -39.55 3.87
CA LEU A 88 7.16 -40.47 5.02
C LEU A 88 7.55 -41.89 4.69
N VAL A 89 7.24 -42.38 3.47
CA VAL A 89 7.62 -43.73 3.01
C VAL A 89 9.10 -43.76 2.66
N GLU A 90 9.64 -42.74 2.00
CA GLU A 90 11.07 -42.62 1.66
C GLU A 90 11.98 -42.63 2.90
N LEU A 91 11.55 -41.90 3.96
CA LEU A 91 12.27 -41.87 5.24
C LEU A 91 12.09 -43.13 6.09
N GLY A 92 11.29 -44.11 5.63
CA GLY A 92 11.03 -45.34 6.38
C GLY A 92 10.15 -45.18 7.61
N LEU A 93 9.56 -43.98 7.83
CA LEU A 93 8.64 -43.73 8.93
C LEU A 93 7.28 -44.39 8.76
N ALA A 94 6.94 -44.71 7.51
CA ALA A 94 5.75 -45.47 7.16
C ALA A 94 6.11 -46.64 6.22
N GLN A 95 5.57 -47.83 6.51
CA GLN A 95 5.86 -49.05 5.73
C GLN A 95 5.21 -49.02 4.34
N ASN A 96 4.11 -48.29 4.17
CA ASN A 96 3.40 -48.20 2.91
C ASN A 96 2.53 -46.91 2.89
N ILE A 97 2.02 -46.55 1.71
CA ILE A 97 1.17 -45.36 1.50
C ILE A 97 -0.08 -45.40 2.38
N LYS A 98 -0.68 -46.56 2.66
CA LYS A 98 -1.86 -46.70 3.51
C LYS A 98 -1.55 -46.36 4.97
N SER A 99 -0.36 -46.76 5.45
CA SER A 99 0.13 -46.37 6.78
C SER A 99 0.45 -44.88 6.86
N ALA A 100 1.15 -44.34 5.83
CA ALA A 100 1.43 -42.91 5.74
C ALA A 100 0.14 -42.08 5.75
N LYS A 101 -0.88 -42.46 5.00
CA LYS A 101 -2.19 -41.79 4.99
C LYS A 101 -2.81 -41.73 6.39
N ARG A 102 -2.80 -42.83 7.14
CA ARG A 102 -3.31 -42.88 8.53
C ARG A 102 -2.51 -41.97 9.48
N MET A 103 -1.17 -41.88 9.29
CA MET A 103 -0.34 -41.00 10.08
C MET A 103 -0.68 -39.52 9.83
N VAL A 104 -0.87 -39.13 8.56
CA VAL A 104 -1.28 -37.77 8.16
C VAL A 104 -2.67 -37.43 8.72
N GLU A 105 -3.66 -38.32 8.54
CA GLU A 105 -5.02 -38.15 9.06
C GLU A 105 -5.09 -38.00 10.60
N ARG A 106 -4.14 -38.58 11.32
CA ARG A 106 -4.02 -38.48 12.78
C ARG A 106 -3.11 -37.35 13.22
N SER A 107 -2.56 -36.57 12.31
CA SER A 107 -1.66 -35.43 12.56
C SER A 107 -0.57 -35.74 13.59
N ARG A 108 0.15 -36.87 13.44
CA ARG A 108 1.23 -37.26 14.34
C ARG A 108 2.36 -36.23 14.32
N ALA A 109 3.11 -36.07 15.41
CA ALA A 109 4.20 -35.10 15.53
C ALA A 109 5.21 -35.17 14.36
N GLN A 110 5.65 -36.38 14.00
CA GLN A 110 6.55 -36.63 12.88
C GLN A 110 6.06 -36.10 11.52
N VAL A 111 4.75 -35.97 11.32
CA VAL A 111 4.17 -35.45 10.08
C VAL A 111 4.46 -33.96 9.90
N TRP A 112 4.53 -33.21 11.00
CA TRP A 112 4.83 -31.79 10.96
C TRP A 112 6.27 -31.49 10.56
N ASP A 113 7.22 -32.31 11.05
CA ASP A 113 8.64 -32.18 10.70
C ASP A 113 8.85 -32.48 9.19
N VAL A 114 8.21 -33.56 8.72
CA VAL A 114 8.26 -33.93 7.29
C VAL A 114 7.53 -32.89 6.42
N LEU A 115 6.44 -32.32 6.90
CA LEU A 115 5.74 -31.24 6.17
C LEU A 115 6.63 -30.01 6.04
N ALA A 116 7.33 -29.60 7.10
CA ALA A 116 8.26 -28.47 7.06
C ALA A 116 9.37 -28.69 6.04
N GLU A 117 9.98 -29.89 6.02
CA GLU A 117 10.99 -30.28 5.02
C GLU A 117 10.45 -30.24 3.57
N VAL A 118 9.25 -30.77 3.34
CA VAL A 118 8.63 -30.78 1.99
C VAL A 118 8.29 -29.37 1.49
N ILE A 119 7.90 -28.47 2.38
CA ILE A 119 7.49 -27.10 2.02
C ILE A 119 8.69 -26.22 1.67
N GLU A 120 9.83 -26.40 2.34
CA GLU A 120 11.01 -25.53 2.21
C GLU A 120 11.47 -25.37 0.76
N GLU A 121 11.36 -26.41 -0.06
CA GLU A 121 11.76 -26.39 -1.47
C GLU A 121 10.60 -26.25 -2.46
N HIS A 122 9.36 -26.07 -2.00
CA HIS A 122 8.19 -26.14 -2.87
C HIS A 122 7.44 -24.80 -2.92
N PRO A 123 7.63 -23.98 -3.96
CA PRO A 123 6.93 -22.69 -4.08
C PRO A 123 5.42 -22.90 -4.24
N VAL A 124 4.64 -21.94 -3.74
CA VAL A 124 3.19 -21.87 -3.94
C VAL A 124 2.83 -20.61 -4.70
N LEU A 125 1.72 -20.64 -5.43
CA LEU A 125 1.17 -19.48 -6.12
C LEU A 125 0.05 -18.89 -5.28
N LEU A 126 0.12 -17.58 -4.99
CA LEU A 126 -0.99 -16.83 -4.41
C LEU A 126 -1.69 -16.04 -5.51
N ASN A 127 -3.01 -16.03 -5.46
CA ASN A 127 -3.87 -15.28 -6.37
C ASN A 127 -4.94 -14.51 -5.61
N ARG A 128 -5.11 -13.22 -5.95
CA ARG A 128 -6.26 -12.42 -5.52
C ARG A 128 -7.18 -12.13 -6.69
N ALA A 129 -8.47 -12.44 -6.54
CA ALA A 129 -9.49 -12.06 -7.51
C ALA A 129 -10.04 -10.64 -7.19
N PRO A 130 -10.32 -9.79 -8.22
CA PRO A 130 -10.15 -10.06 -9.65
C PRO A 130 -8.69 -9.95 -10.11
N THR A 131 -8.22 -10.88 -10.94
CA THR A 131 -6.88 -10.83 -11.52
C THR A 131 -6.89 -9.89 -12.72
N LEU A 132 -6.49 -8.64 -12.52
CA LEU A 132 -6.51 -7.58 -13.55
C LEU A 132 -5.25 -7.57 -14.42
N HIS A 133 -4.13 -8.01 -13.86
CA HIS A 133 -2.83 -8.06 -14.52
C HIS A 133 -2.01 -9.26 -14.01
N ARG A 134 -0.89 -9.57 -14.67
CA ARG A 134 -0.07 -10.76 -14.38
C ARG A 134 0.44 -10.82 -12.92
N LEU A 135 0.65 -9.66 -12.26
CA LEU A 135 1.12 -9.61 -10.87
C LEU A 135 0.01 -9.92 -9.84
N GLY A 136 -1.23 -10.13 -10.27
CA GLY A 136 -2.30 -10.69 -9.45
C GLY A 136 -2.12 -12.18 -9.14
N ILE A 137 -1.08 -12.82 -9.73
CA ILE A 137 -0.62 -14.18 -9.41
C ILE A 137 0.89 -14.11 -9.24
N GLN A 138 1.40 -14.44 -8.05
CA GLN A 138 2.83 -14.46 -7.76
C GLN A 138 3.18 -15.71 -6.97
N ALA A 139 4.43 -16.17 -7.11
CA ALA A 139 4.98 -17.29 -6.37
C ALA A 139 5.64 -16.83 -5.08
N PHE A 140 5.52 -17.65 -4.05
CA PHE A 140 6.14 -17.45 -2.75
C PHE A 140 6.67 -18.77 -2.19
N GLU A 141 7.66 -18.67 -1.34
CA GLU A 141 8.15 -19.78 -0.51
C GLU A 141 7.28 -19.84 0.76
N PRO A 142 6.51 -20.91 0.98
CA PRO A 142 5.61 -20.97 2.12
C PRO A 142 6.38 -21.27 3.42
N ILE A 143 5.99 -20.56 4.49
CA ILE A 143 6.35 -20.93 5.86
C ILE A 143 5.09 -21.32 6.63
N LEU A 144 5.22 -22.24 7.57
CA LEU A 144 4.10 -22.70 8.37
C LEU A 144 3.77 -21.70 9.46
N VAL A 145 2.49 -21.29 9.52
CA VAL A 145 1.99 -20.38 10.53
C VAL A 145 0.80 -20.98 11.28
N GLU A 146 0.65 -20.57 12.53
CA GLU A 146 -0.53 -20.92 13.32
C GLU A 146 -1.74 -20.11 12.88
N GLY A 147 -2.94 -20.63 13.14
CA GLY A 147 -4.19 -19.98 12.79
C GLY A 147 -4.81 -20.51 11.50
N LYS A 148 -5.68 -19.72 10.88
CA LYS A 148 -6.46 -20.08 9.69
C LYS A 148 -6.28 -19.12 8.52
N ALA A 149 -5.64 -17.98 8.75
CA ALA A 149 -5.42 -16.93 7.76
C ALA A 149 -4.06 -17.08 7.08
N ILE A 150 -4.01 -16.78 5.79
CA ILE A 150 -2.76 -16.70 5.04
C ILE A 150 -2.06 -15.40 5.39
N GLN A 151 -0.77 -15.46 5.69
CA GLN A 151 0.02 -14.26 5.91
C GLN A 151 0.71 -13.82 4.63
N VAL A 152 0.59 -12.53 4.32
CA VAL A 152 1.12 -11.95 3.08
C VAL A 152 2.08 -10.82 3.42
N HIS A 153 3.18 -10.74 2.67
CA HIS A 153 4.16 -9.69 2.86
C HIS A 153 3.57 -8.32 2.49
N PRO A 154 3.72 -7.29 3.33
CA PRO A 154 3.05 -6.01 3.12
C PRO A 154 3.45 -5.30 1.82
N LEU A 155 4.69 -5.44 1.34
CA LEU A 155 5.15 -4.78 0.12
C LEU A 155 4.52 -5.32 -1.18
N VAL A 156 3.92 -6.51 -1.19
CA VAL A 156 3.24 -7.04 -2.37
C VAL A 156 1.76 -6.68 -2.46
N CYS A 157 1.21 -6.01 -1.43
CA CYS A 157 -0.20 -5.63 -1.39
C CYS A 157 -0.59 -4.67 -2.54
N GLU A 158 0.29 -3.75 -2.94
CA GLU A 158 0.04 -2.85 -4.08
C GLU A 158 -0.08 -3.65 -5.38
N ALA A 159 0.75 -4.68 -5.59
CA ALA A 159 0.71 -5.54 -6.78
C ALA A 159 -0.57 -6.39 -6.86
N PHE A 160 -1.05 -6.91 -5.74
CA PHE A 160 -2.31 -7.66 -5.65
C PHE A 160 -3.53 -6.75 -5.57
N ASN A 161 -3.37 -5.45 -5.36
CA ASN A 161 -4.43 -4.52 -4.95
C ASN A 161 -5.22 -5.08 -3.76
N ALA A 162 -4.50 -5.62 -2.76
CA ALA A 162 -5.05 -6.29 -1.59
C ALA A 162 -5.00 -5.40 -0.36
N ASP A 163 -6.04 -5.48 0.45
CA ASP A 163 -6.08 -4.94 1.80
C ASP A 163 -6.51 -6.02 2.81
N PHE A 164 -6.45 -5.70 4.09
CA PHE A 164 -6.70 -6.67 5.16
C PHE A 164 -8.05 -6.45 5.84
N ASP A 165 -9.04 -5.96 5.10
CA ASP A 165 -10.41 -5.71 5.57
C ASP A 165 -11.33 -6.94 5.48
N GLY A 166 -10.80 -8.09 5.12
CA GLY A 166 -11.53 -9.35 4.90
C GLY A 166 -11.28 -9.98 3.53
N ASP A 167 -10.32 -9.44 2.79
CA ASP A 167 -9.89 -9.99 1.50
C ASP A 167 -9.44 -11.44 1.65
N GLN A 168 -9.67 -12.23 0.59
CA GLN A 168 -9.27 -13.62 0.49
C GLN A 168 -8.33 -13.82 -0.69
N MET A 169 -7.37 -14.72 -0.54
CA MET A 169 -6.53 -15.21 -1.63
C MET A 169 -6.67 -16.71 -1.83
N ALA A 170 -6.52 -17.13 -3.08
CA ALA A 170 -6.37 -18.53 -3.43
C ALA A 170 -4.90 -18.94 -3.42
N VAL A 171 -4.64 -20.15 -2.97
CA VAL A 171 -3.32 -20.81 -2.99
C VAL A 171 -3.36 -21.95 -3.99
N HIS A 172 -2.35 -22.07 -4.83
CA HIS A 172 -2.18 -23.17 -5.77
C HIS A 172 -0.79 -23.77 -5.63
N VAL A 173 -0.70 -25.10 -5.70
CA VAL A 173 0.57 -25.81 -5.58
C VAL A 173 1.00 -26.31 -6.97
N PRO A 174 2.14 -25.83 -7.51
CA PRO A 174 2.74 -26.40 -8.74
C PRO A 174 3.15 -27.85 -8.50
N LEU A 175 2.74 -28.77 -9.36
CA LEU A 175 2.94 -30.21 -9.11
C LEU A 175 4.20 -30.74 -9.78
N SER A 176 4.48 -30.36 -11.03
CA SER A 176 5.63 -30.86 -11.78
C SER A 176 6.90 -30.05 -11.49
N ALA A 177 8.07 -30.65 -11.70
CA ALA A 177 9.35 -29.98 -11.53
C ALA A 177 9.49 -28.75 -12.46
N GLU A 178 8.99 -28.88 -13.69
CA GLU A 178 8.98 -27.79 -14.68
C GLU A 178 8.12 -26.61 -14.17
N ALA A 179 6.90 -26.89 -13.67
CA ALA A 179 6.02 -25.86 -13.12
C ALA A 179 6.64 -25.18 -11.88
N GLN A 180 7.33 -25.92 -11.04
CA GLN A 180 8.05 -25.36 -9.88
C GLN A 180 9.22 -24.49 -10.32
N ALA A 181 9.98 -24.90 -11.34
CA ALA A 181 11.06 -24.11 -11.91
C ALA A 181 10.54 -22.81 -12.55
N GLU A 182 9.45 -22.86 -13.32
CA GLU A 182 8.80 -21.68 -13.87
C GLU A 182 8.30 -20.75 -12.78
N ALA A 183 7.68 -21.27 -11.72
CA ALA A 183 7.23 -20.50 -10.59
C ALA A 183 8.38 -19.73 -9.91
N ARG A 184 9.53 -20.39 -9.71
CA ARG A 184 10.72 -19.77 -9.10
C ARG A 184 11.38 -18.72 -10.01
N VAL A 185 11.54 -19.02 -11.30
CA VAL A 185 12.30 -18.17 -12.22
C VAL A 185 11.46 -16.97 -12.69
N LEU A 186 10.18 -17.18 -13.01
CA LEU A 186 9.34 -16.18 -13.65
C LEU A 186 8.36 -15.50 -12.68
N MET A 187 7.83 -16.22 -11.68
CA MET A 187 6.68 -15.77 -10.91
C MET A 187 7.02 -15.37 -9.46
N LEU A 188 8.23 -15.64 -8.98
CA LEU A 188 8.61 -15.28 -7.61
C LEU A 188 8.48 -13.76 -7.39
N ALA A 189 7.95 -13.34 -6.25
CA ALA A 189 7.71 -11.93 -5.93
C ALA A 189 8.95 -11.06 -6.07
N THR A 190 10.13 -11.58 -5.70
CA THR A 190 11.42 -10.90 -5.85
C THR A 190 11.83 -10.64 -7.30
N ASN A 191 11.28 -11.36 -8.27
CA ASN A 191 11.52 -11.16 -9.69
C ASN A 191 10.50 -10.21 -10.34
N ASN A 192 9.43 -9.85 -9.64
CA ASN A 192 8.31 -9.08 -10.14
C ASN A 192 8.15 -7.75 -9.39
N VAL A 193 9.25 -7.01 -9.23
CA VAL A 193 9.28 -5.74 -8.49
C VAL A 193 8.86 -4.54 -9.34
N LEU A 194 8.88 -4.66 -10.67
CA LEU A 194 8.52 -3.60 -11.62
C LEU A 194 7.12 -3.82 -12.22
N SER A 195 6.40 -2.73 -12.42
CA SER A 195 5.13 -2.74 -13.14
C SER A 195 5.36 -3.02 -14.63
N PRO A 196 4.69 -4.02 -15.23
CA PRO A 196 4.82 -4.30 -16.66
C PRO A 196 4.20 -3.21 -17.56
N ALA A 197 3.35 -2.34 -17.01
CA ALA A 197 2.71 -1.28 -17.77
C ALA A 197 3.59 -0.02 -17.91
N SER A 198 4.30 0.36 -16.84
CA SER A 198 5.05 1.63 -16.79
C SER A 198 6.54 1.46 -16.52
N GLY A 199 7.00 0.26 -16.11
CA GLY A 199 8.38 0.05 -15.67
C GLY A 199 8.71 0.64 -14.29
N ASN A 200 7.77 1.31 -13.63
CA ASN A 200 7.98 1.86 -12.29
C ASN A 200 7.92 0.77 -11.22
N PRO A 201 8.59 0.95 -10.06
CA PRO A 201 8.49 0.03 -8.95
C PRO A 201 7.04 -0.10 -8.46
N ILE A 202 6.54 -1.34 -8.39
CA ILE A 202 5.24 -1.65 -7.80
C ILE A 202 5.40 -2.12 -6.35
N VAL A 203 6.58 -2.64 -6.01
CA VAL A 203 6.95 -3.01 -4.64
C VAL A 203 7.47 -1.75 -3.95
N SER A 204 6.61 -1.12 -3.16
CA SER A 204 6.95 0.11 -2.45
C SER A 204 6.33 0.12 -1.06
N PRO A 205 6.97 0.79 -0.07
CA PRO A 205 6.39 0.94 1.26
C PRO A 205 5.06 1.70 1.21
N SER A 206 4.18 1.36 2.15
CA SER A 206 2.86 1.98 2.28
C SER A 206 2.51 2.20 3.74
N GLN A 207 1.58 3.11 4.00
CA GLN A 207 0.99 3.38 5.31
C GLN A 207 2.06 3.52 6.43
N ASP A 208 2.05 2.66 7.45
CA ASP A 208 2.90 2.73 8.63
C ASP A 208 4.40 2.68 8.31
N MET A 209 4.80 1.94 7.26
CA MET A 209 6.19 1.92 6.81
C MET A 209 6.65 3.29 6.30
N VAL A 210 5.79 3.96 5.52
CA VAL A 210 6.08 5.31 5.01
C VAL A 210 6.17 6.32 6.14
N ILE A 211 5.24 6.27 7.10
CA ILE A 211 5.25 7.15 8.27
C ILE A 211 6.53 6.96 9.08
N GLY A 212 6.91 5.69 9.35
CA GLY A 212 8.12 5.42 10.12
C GLY A 212 9.40 5.91 9.45
N LEU A 213 9.52 5.72 8.14
CA LEU A 213 10.68 6.20 7.37
C LEU A 213 10.69 7.72 7.26
N TYR A 214 9.53 8.36 7.09
CA TYR A 214 9.40 9.81 7.11
C TYR A 214 9.78 10.38 8.48
N TYR A 215 9.26 9.80 9.56
CA TYR A 215 9.53 10.23 10.93
C TYR A 215 11.02 10.28 11.28
N ILE A 216 11.80 9.28 10.85
CA ILE A 216 13.24 9.26 11.13
C ILE A 216 14.05 10.19 10.23
N THR A 217 13.56 10.53 9.05
CA THR A 217 14.26 11.41 8.10
C THR A 217 13.86 12.87 8.22
N GLU A 218 12.76 13.18 8.89
CA GLU A 218 12.29 14.55 9.11
C GLU A 218 13.18 15.27 10.11
N CYS A 219 13.42 16.56 9.87
CA CYS A 219 14.13 17.44 10.76
C CYS A 219 13.46 18.81 10.73
N HIS A 220 13.03 19.30 11.89
CA HIS A 220 12.36 20.60 12.03
C HIS A 220 13.31 21.74 12.38
N ASP A 221 14.46 21.40 12.96
CA ASP A 221 15.48 22.38 13.32
C ASP A 221 16.50 22.54 12.17
N GLU A 222 17.09 23.72 12.07
CA GLU A 222 18.17 23.93 11.09
C GLU A 222 19.37 23.05 11.44
N LEU A 223 19.89 22.32 10.48
CA LEU A 223 21.03 21.40 10.70
C LEU A 223 22.27 22.10 11.20
N ASP A 224 22.43 23.39 10.90
CA ASP A 224 23.55 24.20 11.35
C ASP A 224 23.54 24.49 12.85
N THR A 225 22.42 24.28 13.54
CA THR A 225 22.30 24.43 15.01
C THR A 225 22.84 23.27 15.82
N ALA A 226 23.55 22.31 15.17
CA ALA A 226 24.08 21.13 15.83
C ALA A 226 25.09 21.45 16.94
N GLU A 227 24.73 21.12 18.17
CA GLU A 227 25.57 21.32 19.39
C GLU A 227 26.44 20.10 19.70
N TYR A 228 25.99 18.91 19.33
CA TYR A 228 26.66 17.63 19.61
C TYR A 228 27.45 17.14 18.42
N ALA A 229 28.65 16.58 18.68
CA ALA A 229 29.47 15.95 17.68
C ALA A 229 29.83 14.53 18.11
N PHE A 230 29.71 13.57 17.20
CA PHE A 230 29.98 12.15 17.43
C PHE A 230 30.95 11.60 16.39
N ALA A 231 31.69 10.57 16.75
CA ALA A 231 32.68 9.94 15.87
C ALA A 231 31.99 9.07 14.80
N ASP A 232 30.95 8.30 15.20
CA ASP A 232 30.24 7.36 14.33
C ASP A 232 28.77 7.18 14.75
N LEU A 233 28.05 6.33 13.99
CA LEU A 233 26.66 5.97 14.27
C LEU A 233 26.47 5.31 15.64
N ASN A 234 27.43 4.49 16.07
CA ASN A 234 27.32 3.73 17.33
C ASN A 234 27.38 4.67 18.54
N GLU A 235 28.28 5.65 18.51
CA GLU A 235 28.39 6.67 19.55
C GLU A 235 27.12 7.53 19.65
N ALA A 236 26.59 7.97 18.50
CA ALA A 236 25.33 8.70 18.44
C ALA A 236 24.16 7.85 18.96
N GLN A 237 24.12 6.55 18.65
CA GLN A 237 23.11 5.62 19.16
C GLN A 237 23.18 5.48 20.69
N LEU A 238 24.38 5.39 21.26
CA LEU A 238 24.56 5.35 22.72
C LEU A 238 24.06 6.62 23.39
N ALA A 239 24.31 7.80 22.81
CA ALA A 239 23.81 9.07 23.30
C ALA A 239 22.27 9.13 23.25
N TYR A 240 21.64 8.57 22.22
CA TYR A 240 20.20 8.43 22.10
C TYR A 240 19.63 7.51 23.18
N GLU A 241 20.24 6.35 23.40
CA GLU A 241 19.81 5.40 24.44
C GLU A 241 19.98 5.96 25.85
N ALA A 242 20.99 6.83 26.06
CA ALA A 242 21.18 7.57 27.30
C ALA A 242 20.20 8.75 27.47
N GLY A 243 19.40 9.09 26.44
CA GLY A 243 18.42 10.17 26.47
C GLY A 243 19.00 11.58 26.30
N HIS A 244 20.23 11.71 25.82
CA HIS A 244 20.87 13.02 25.58
C HIS A 244 20.42 13.67 24.27
N ILE A 245 20.07 12.88 23.27
CA ILE A 245 19.61 13.34 21.97
C ILE A 245 18.34 12.60 21.56
N SER A 246 17.55 13.19 20.65
CA SER A 246 16.44 12.54 19.97
C SER A 246 16.85 12.07 18.57
N LEU A 247 15.98 11.33 17.89
CA LEU A 247 16.23 10.89 16.50
C LEU A 247 16.36 12.06 15.51
N GLN A 248 15.71 13.17 15.80
CA GLN A 248 15.61 14.35 14.94
C GLN A 248 16.53 15.48 15.38
N THR A 249 17.25 15.33 16.50
CA THR A 249 18.21 16.34 16.96
C THR A 249 19.33 16.52 15.95
N PRO A 250 19.62 17.77 15.51
CA PRO A 250 20.77 18.05 14.65
C PRO A 250 22.09 17.68 15.36
N ILE A 251 22.92 16.90 14.70
CA ILE A 251 24.22 16.44 15.20
C ILE A 251 25.28 16.54 14.12
N LYS A 252 26.54 16.61 14.52
CA LYS A 252 27.70 16.52 13.64
C LYS A 252 28.34 15.14 13.78
N VAL A 253 28.36 14.38 12.69
CA VAL A 253 28.87 13.00 12.72
C VAL A 253 29.75 12.73 11.50
N ARG A 254 30.74 11.87 11.65
CA ARG A 254 31.39 11.24 10.50
C ARG A 254 30.51 10.11 9.99
N VAL A 255 30.10 10.24 8.75
CA VAL A 255 29.18 9.26 8.16
C VAL A 255 29.85 7.92 7.82
N GLY A 256 31.19 7.88 7.78
CA GLY A 256 31.97 6.66 7.56
C GLY A 256 31.56 5.96 6.26
N ASN A 257 31.27 4.68 6.35
CA ASN A 257 30.86 3.86 5.20
C ASN A 257 29.50 4.27 4.62
N LEU A 258 28.68 5.05 5.35
CA LEU A 258 27.39 5.53 4.85
C LEU A 258 27.52 6.63 3.79
N ALA A 259 28.72 7.15 3.54
CA ALA A 259 28.98 8.14 2.49
C ALA A 259 28.72 7.61 1.08
N GLY A 260 28.83 6.30 0.87
CA GLY A 260 28.69 5.65 -0.42
C GLY A 260 29.85 5.93 -1.39
N SER A 261 29.61 5.68 -2.67
CA SER A 261 30.59 5.86 -3.74
C SER A 261 30.43 7.21 -4.44
N GLU A 262 31.54 7.94 -4.64
CA GLU A 262 31.57 9.19 -5.39
C GLU A 262 31.17 9.00 -6.87
N ASP A 263 31.52 7.87 -7.46
CA ASP A 263 31.16 7.54 -8.84
C ASP A 263 29.62 7.43 -9.01
N ILE A 264 28.95 6.76 -8.07
CA ILE A 264 27.50 6.64 -8.07
C ILE A 264 26.85 8.00 -7.77
N TYR A 265 27.39 8.76 -6.81
CA TYR A 265 26.94 10.12 -6.52
C TYR A 265 26.92 10.99 -7.78
N ASN A 266 28.05 11.05 -8.52
CA ASN A 266 28.13 11.83 -9.74
C ASN A 266 27.17 11.39 -10.83
N LYS A 267 26.87 10.08 -10.91
CA LYS A 267 25.91 9.50 -11.86
C LYS A 267 24.47 9.91 -11.56
N ILE A 268 24.06 9.95 -10.29
CA ILE A 268 22.68 10.17 -9.90
C ILE A 268 22.37 11.60 -9.43
N LYS A 269 23.37 12.42 -9.15
CA LYS A 269 23.27 13.80 -8.64
C LYS A 269 22.19 14.64 -9.33
N ASN A 270 22.10 14.59 -10.66
CA ASN A 270 21.14 15.39 -11.40
C ASN A 270 19.68 14.92 -11.21
N ARG A 271 19.48 13.63 -10.94
CA ARG A 271 18.13 13.05 -10.70
C ARG A 271 17.69 13.18 -9.25
N PHE A 272 18.64 13.29 -8.33
CA PHE A 272 18.46 13.28 -6.88
C PHE A 272 18.90 14.58 -6.21
N SER A 273 18.96 15.68 -6.94
CA SER A 273 19.42 16.98 -6.43
C SER A 273 18.70 17.48 -5.17
N GLU A 274 17.44 17.06 -4.97
CA GLU A 274 16.65 17.41 -3.79
C GLU A 274 16.89 16.49 -2.58
N LEU A 275 17.48 15.33 -2.80
CA LEU A 275 17.65 14.29 -1.78
C LEU A 275 19.11 14.17 -1.30
N LEU A 276 20.04 14.45 -2.18
CA LEU A 276 21.48 14.38 -1.90
C LEU A 276 22.00 15.72 -1.41
N THR A 277 23.11 15.68 -0.68
CA THR A 277 23.90 16.87 -0.37
C THR A 277 24.34 17.57 -1.67
N PRO A 278 24.50 18.91 -1.68
CA PRO A 278 24.98 19.66 -2.86
C PRO A 278 26.35 19.19 -3.34
N GLU A 279 27.19 18.77 -2.41
CA GLU A 279 28.53 18.22 -2.64
C GLU A 279 28.62 16.80 -2.07
N TYR A 280 29.51 16.00 -2.65
CA TYR A 280 29.77 14.65 -2.15
C TYR A 280 30.32 14.68 -0.71
N VAL A 281 29.70 13.93 0.18
CA VAL A 281 30.15 13.83 1.58
C VAL A 281 31.16 12.70 1.70
N SER A 282 32.40 13.05 2.05
CA SER A 282 33.43 12.06 2.40
C SER A 282 33.13 11.45 3.77
N GLY A 283 33.35 10.14 3.90
CA GLY A 283 33.16 9.43 5.18
C GLY A 283 33.92 9.98 6.36
N ASP A 284 35.09 10.64 6.13
CA ASP A 284 35.96 11.19 7.17
C ASP A 284 35.57 12.60 7.61
N THR A 285 34.73 13.31 6.84
CA THR A 285 34.30 14.66 7.17
C THR A 285 33.14 14.67 8.17
N LEU A 286 33.13 15.67 9.06
CA LEU A 286 31.99 15.92 9.93
C LEU A 286 30.89 16.55 9.12
N THR A 287 29.75 15.86 9.09
CA THR A 287 28.55 16.29 8.34
C THR A 287 27.42 16.60 9.31
N ASN A 288 26.70 17.68 9.06
CA ASN A 288 25.49 18.02 9.82
C ASN A 288 24.37 17.10 9.38
N THR A 289 23.81 16.34 10.32
CA THR A 289 22.76 15.38 10.02
C THR A 289 21.92 15.07 11.26
N THR A 290 21.11 14.04 11.24
CA THR A 290 20.37 13.52 12.39
C THR A 290 20.60 12.03 12.54
N LEU A 291 20.45 11.50 13.77
CA LEU A 291 20.58 10.06 14.02
C LEU A 291 19.57 9.25 13.19
N GLY A 292 18.35 9.76 13.03
CA GLY A 292 17.33 9.10 12.22
C GLY A 292 17.72 8.96 10.75
N ARG A 293 18.34 10.00 10.14
CA ARG A 293 18.85 9.94 8.76
C ARG A 293 20.01 8.94 8.64
N MET A 294 20.87 8.83 9.63
CA MET A 294 21.91 7.81 9.65
C MET A 294 21.32 6.39 9.67
N HIS A 295 20.27 6.15 10.48
CA HIS A 295 19.55 4.86 10.46
C HIS A 295 18.88 4.57 9.11
N PHE A 296 18.37 5.59 8.43
CA PHE A 296 17.83 5.41 7.08
C PHE A 296 18.95 5.05 6.09
N ASN A 297 20.08 5.76 6.13
CA ASN A 297 21.21 5.47 5.24
C ASN A 297 21.87 4.11 5.51
N SER A 298 21.81 3.60 6.73
CA SER A 298 22.35 2.28 7.08
C SER A 298 21.62 1.09 6.45
N ILE A 299 20.42 1.29 5.90
CA ILE A 299 19.69 0.24 5.20
C ILE A 299 19.88 0.26 3.69
N LEU A 300 20.47 1.36 3.16
CA LEU A 300 20.82 1.46 1.75
C LEU A 300 22.03 0.54 1.44
N PRO A 301 22.20 0.12 0.18
CA PRO A 301 23.44 -0.57 -0.22
C PRO A 301 24.69 0.28 0.10
N ASP A 302 25.80 -0.38 0.47
CA ASP A 302 27.01 0.28 0.98
C ASP A 302 27.58 1.37 0.04
N ASP A 303 27.42 1.21 -1.26
CA ASP A 303 27.91 2.16 -2.26
C ASP A 303 26.90 3.27 -2.60
N PHE A 304 25.68 3.24 -2.02
CA PHE A 304 24.65 4.25 -2.33
C PHE A 304 25.01 5.58 -1.64
N PRO A 305 24.91 6.74 -2.34
CA PRO A 305 25.25 8.04 -1.76
C PRO A 305 24.35 8.42 -0.60
N TYR A 306 24.90 9.18 0.35
CA TYR A 306 24.21 9.62 1.54
C TYR A 306 22.99 10.51 1.21
N ILE A 307 21.83 10.14 1.75
CA ILE A 307 20.57 10.89 1.62
C ILE A 307 20.39 11.79 2.83
N GLU A 308 20.28 13.10 2.59
CA GLU A 308 20.14 14.10 3.64
C GLU A 308 18.70 14.62 3.82
N ALA A 309 17.89 14.55 2.79
CA ALA A 309 16.52 15.08 2.81
C ALA A 309 15.52 14.16 3.49
N SER A 310 14.36 14.71 3.84
CA SER A 310 13.18 13.95 4.29
C SER A 310 12.66 13.04 3.19
N VAL A 311 12.46 11.77 3.50
CA VAL A 311 12.06 10.76 2.51
C VAL A 311 10.56 10.50 2.58
N ARG A 312 9.81 11.00 1.60
CA ARG A 312 8.38 10.78 1.40
C ARG A 312 8.15 9.59 0.45
N LYS A 313 6.89 9.20 0.26
CA LYS A 313 6.55 8.10 -0.64
C LYS A 313 7.04 8.27 -2.09
N PRO A 314 6.97 9.45 -2.75
CA PRO A 314 7.53 9.64 -4.08
C PRO A 314 9.06 9.47 -4.12
N GLU A 315 9.77 10.03 -3.12
CA GLU A 315 11.23 9.92 -3.01
C GLU A 315 11.66 8.47 -2.79
N MET A 316 10.94 7.71 -1.95
CA MET A 316 11.18 6.26 -1.78
C MET A 316 11.04 5.49 -3.09
N LYS A 317 10.02 5.81 -3.91
CA LYS A 317 9.87 5.18 -5.22
C LYS A 317 11.05 5.49 -6.15
N LYS A 318 11.57 6.72 -6.12
CA LYS A 318 12.78 7.10 -6.88
C LYS A 318 14.01 6.29 -6.41
N ILE A 319 14.22 6.22 -5.09
CA ILE A 319 15.33 5.45 -4.50
C ILE A 319 15.25 3.97 -4.90
N ILE A 320 14.08 3.36 -4.77
CA ILE A 320 13.85 1.95 -5.15
C ILE A 320 14.13 1.74 -6.64
N SER A 321 13.71 2.66 -7.53
CA SER A 321 14.02 2.59 -8.96
C SER A 321 15.53 2.58 -9.22
N GLU A 322 16.28 3.45 -8.57
CA GLU A 322 17.73 3.52 -8.75
C GLU A 322 18.43 2.27 -8.23
N VAL A 323 17.98 1.76 -7.07
CA VAL A 323 18.51 0.50 -6.52
C VAL A 323 18.24 -0.68 -7.47
N ILE A 324 17.07 -0.74 -8.11
CA ILE A 324 16.75 -1.78 -9.10
C ILE A 324 17.65 -1.70 -10.34
N GLU A 325 17.98 -0.47 -10.79
CA GLU A 325 18.82 -0.25 -11.97
C GLU A 325 20.31 -0.52 -11.72
N THR A 326 20.77 -0.29 -10.48
CA THR A 326 22.21 -0.27 -10.16
C THR A 326 22.68 -1.56 -9.49
N TYR A 327 21.85 -2.18 -8.65
CA TYR A 327 22.27 -3.29 -7.78
C TYR A 327 21.65 -4.63 -8.19
N ASN A 328 22.22 -5.71 -7.65
CA ASN A 328 21.73 -7.05 -7.92
C ASN A 328 20.45 -7.37 -7.12
N LYS A 329 19.75 -8.47 -7.49
CA LYS A 329 18.50 -8.87 -6.87
C LYS A 329 18.61 -9.23 -5.39
N ALA A 330 19.78 -9.71 -4.94
CA ALA A 330 19.99 -10.08 -3.53
C ALA A 330 20.08 -8.82 -2.66
N GLU A 331 20.84 -7.83 -3.09
CA GLU A 331 20.96 -6.53 -2.44
C GLU A 331 19.61 -5.78 -2.43
N LEU A 332 18.91 -5.77 -3.56
CA LEU A 332 17.57 -5.19 -3.65
C LEU A 332 16.60 -5.83 -2.64
N ARG A 333 16.61 -7.16 -2.54
CA ARG A 333 15.76 -7.87 -1.57
C ARG A 333 16.11 -7.47 -0.14
N GLN A 334 17.40 -7.48 0.21
CA GLN A 334 17.89 -7.10 1.53
C GLN A 334 17.49 -5.67 1.87
N PHE A 335 17.63 -4.75 0.93
CA PHE A 335 17.21 -3.36 1.08
C PHE A 335 15.70 -3.23 1.35
N LEU A 336 14.85 -3.89 0.54
CA LEU A 336 13.40 -3.84 0.70
C LEU A 336 12.93 -4.42 2.04
N ASP A 337 13.51 -5.55 2.47
CA ASP A 337 13.18 -6.17 3.75
C ASP A 337 13.68 -5.34 4.94
N SER A 338 14.87 -4.72 4.84
CA SER A 338 15.41 -3.80 5.84
C SER A 338 14.56 -2.53 5.95
N MET A 339 14.17 -1.95 4.81
CA MET A 339 13.29 -0.79 4.74
C MET A 339 11.94 -1.05 5.41
N LYS A 340 11.34 -2.22 5.16
CA LYS A 340 10.11 -2.65 5.86
C LYS A 340 10.32 -2.74 7.37
N LYS A 341 11.39 -3.42 7.83
CA LYS A 341 11.69 -3.62 9.26
C LYS A 341 11.91 -2.28 9.97
N VAL A 342 12.72 -1.40 9.37
CA VAL A 342 13.00 -0.06 9.92
C VAL A 342 11.74 0.80 9.93
N GLY A 343 10.96 0.80 8.83
CA GLY A 343 9.71 1.55 8.75
C GLY A 343 8.70 1.16 9.83
N PHE A 344 8.46 -0.12 10.05
CA PHE A 344 7.57 -0.58 11.12
C PHE A 344 8.12 -0.32 12.53
N ASN A 345 9.42 -0.53 12.76
CA ASN A 345 10.02 -0.31 14.07
C ASN A 345 9.91 1.16 14.50
N PHE A 346 10.29 2.08 13.61
CA PHE A 346 10.24 3.51 13.93
C PHE A 346 8.82 4.08 13.83
N GLY A 347 7.95 3.52 12.98
CA GLY A 347 6.53 3.84 12.99
C GLY A 347 5.85 3.50 14.33
N ALA A 348 6.19 2.35 14.92
CA ALA A 348 5.72 1.97 16.25
C ALA A 348 6.33 2.86 17.35
N LYS A 349 7.63 3.18 17.27
CA LYS A 349 8.30 4.08 18.24
C LYS A 349 7.80 5.52 18.16
N ALA A 350 7.41 6.00 16.98
CA ALA A 350 6.81 7.32 16.80
C ALA A 350 5.50 7.49 17.58
N GLY A 351 4.76 6.38 17.82
CA GLY A 351 3.56 6.38 18.66
C GLY A 351 2.46 7.32 18.16
N LEU A 352 2.34 7.50 16.83
CA LEU A 352 1.40 8.44 16.25
C LEU A 352 -0.04 8.06 16.58
N SER A 353 -0.76 9.01 17.17
CA SER A 353 -2.17 8.91 17.50
C SER A 353 -2.90 10.13 16.95
N VAL A 354 -4.06 9.94 16.33
CA VAL A 354 -4.85 11.02 15.75
C VAL A 354 -6.04 11.33 16.64
N ALA A 355 -6.12 12.57 17.10
CA ALA A 355 -7.25 13.10 17.86
C ALA A 355 -8.03 14.14 17.04
N MET A 356 -9.26 14.43 17.45
CA MET A 356 -10.07 15.49 16.82
C MET A 356 -9.44 16.89 16.98
N THR A 357 -8.62 17.07 18.01
CA THR A 357 -7.90 18.31 18.29
C THR A 357 -6.73 18.57 17.35
N ASP A 358 -6.21 17.55 16.67
CA ASP A 358 -5.09 17.66 15.74
C ASP A 358 -5.53 18.26 14.39
N VAL A 359 -6.83 18.22 14.12
CA VAL A 359 -7.45 18.85 12.95
C VAL A 359 -7.79 20.30 13.29
N LYS A 360 -6.79 21.19 13.24
CA LYS A 360 -6.95 22.59 13.59
C LYS A 360 -7.54 23.40 12.44
N THR A 361 -8.51 24.23 12.79
CA THR A 361 -9.04 25.24 11.87
C THR A 361 -8.19 26.51 11.99
N PRO A 362 -7.67 27.08 10.89
CA PRO A 362 -6.86 28.29 10.97
C PRO A 362 -7.64 29.45 11.60
N PRO A 363 -7.04 30.19 12.54
CA PRO A 363 -7.72 31.28 13.23
C PRO A 363 -8.14 32.42 12.29
N THR A 364 -7.43 32.59 11.18
CA THR A 364 -7.69 33.59 10.14
C THR A 364 -8.84 33.24 9.21
N LYS A 365 -9.40 32.01 9.29
CA LYS A 365 -10.45 31.53 8.39
C LYS A 365 -11.64 32.51 8.29
N ASN A 366 -12.16 32.98 9.43
CA ASN A 366 -13.33 33.84 9.45
C ASN A 366 -13.06 35.21 8.77
N GLN A 367 -11.87 35.76 8.95
CA GLN A 367 -11.44 36.99 8.29
C GLN A 367 -11.33 36.84 6.76
N ILE A 368 -10.79 35.70 6.32
CA ILE A 368 -10.70 35.37 4.90
C ILE A 368 -12.11 35.26 4.31
N LEU A 369 -12.99 34.50 4.94
CA LEU A 369 -14.37 34.32 4.46
C LEU A 369 -15.14 35.63 4.37
N GLU A 370 -15.07 36.50 5.39
CA GLU A 370 -15.72 37.79 5.41
C GLU A 370 -15.25 38.73 4.29
N LYS A 371 -13.94 38.70 3.98
CA LYS A 371 -13.37 39.42 2.83
C LYS A 371 -14.02 39.01 1.52
N TYR A 372 -14.03 37.70 1.24
CA TYR A 372 -14.56 37.16 -0.03
C TYR A 372 -16.09 37.21 -0.11
N GLU A 373 -16.80 37.16 1.02
CA GLU A 373 -18.24 37.39 1.10
C GLU A 373 -18.59 38.83 0.69
N ASN A 374 -17.85 39.81 1.18
CA ASN A 374 -18.00 41.21 0.77
C ASN A 374 -17.67 41.42 -0.74
N GLU A 375 -16.74 40.66 -1.32
CA GLU A 375 -16.44 40.73 -2.74
C GLU A 375 -17.57 40.09 -3.58
N ALA A 376 -18.12 38.97 -3.13
CA ALA A 376 -19.26 38.30 -3.78
C ALA A 376 -20.53 39.22 -3.75
N GLU A 377 -20.76 39.90 -2.63
CA GLU A 377 -21.87 40.87 -2.54
C GLU A 377 -21.73 42.07 -3.51
N LYS A 378 -20.50 42.51 -3.77
CA LYS A 378 -20.26 43.55 -4.79
C LYS A 378 -20.64 43.07 -6.19
N VAL A 379 -20.29 41.81 -6.54
CA VAL A 379 -20.66 41.22 -7.81
C VAL A 379 -22.18 41.05 -7.93
N GLU A 380 -22.84 40.65 -6.84
CA GLU A 380 -24.32 40.60 -6.79
C GLU A 380 -24.98 41.95 -7.03
N LYS A 381 -24.45 43.05 -6.42
CA LYS A 381 -24.92 44.41 -6.66
C LYS A 381 -24.74 44.84 -8.11
N LEU A 382 -23.59 44.55 -8.74
CA LEU A 382 -23.35 44.84 -10.16
C LEU A 382 -24.33 44.11 -11.09
N TYR A 383 -24.79 42.94 -10.71
CA TYR A 383 -25.83 42.23 -11.44
C TYR A 383 -27.21 42.86 -11.21
N LEU A 384 -27.54 43.23 -9.99
CA LEU A 384 -28.80 43.93 -9.67
C LEU A 384 -28.91 45.33 -10.34
N ASP A 385 -27.77 45.97 -10.62
CA ASP A 385 -27.66 47.23 -11.33
C ASP A 385 -27.63 47.05 -12.86
N ASP A 386 -27.90 45.82 -13.38
CA ASP A 386 -27.91 45.45 -14.80
C ASP A 386 -26.58 45.73 -15.53
N ILE A 387 -25.45 45.78 -14.82
CA ILE A 387 -24.11 46.04 -15.41
C ILE A 387 -23.50 44.80 -15.97
N ILE A 388 -23.78 43.60 -15.39
CA ILE A 388 -23.23 42.33 -15.80
C ILE A 388 -24.34 41.33 -16.09
N THR A 389 -24.06 40.36 -16.99
CA THR A 389 -24.98 39.26 -17.34
C THR A 389 -25.02 38.19 -16.25
N GLU A 390 -26.09 37.35 -16.22
CA GLU A 390 -26.21 36.24 -15.28
C GLU A 390 -25.03 35.24 -15.41
N THR A 391 -24.57 34.99 -16.64
CA THR A 391 -23.44 34.09 -16.90
C THR A 391 -22.14 34.66 -16.37
N GLU A 392 -21.89 35.93 -16.53
CA GLU A 392 -20.71 36.62 -16.00
C GLU A 392 -20.76 36.68 -14.45
N ARG A 393 -21.93 36.94 -13.85
CA ARG A 393 -22.11 36.87 -12.42
C ARG A 393 -21.74 35.53 -11.86
N LYS A 394 -22.30 34.45 -12.42
CA LYS A 394 -21.99 33.07 -12.01
C LYS A 394 -20.51 32.76 -12.11
N GLN A 395 -19.88 33.11 -13.21
CA GLN A 395 -18.46 32.86 -13.40
C GLN A 395 -17.60 33.61 -12.36
N LYS A 396 -17.86 34.90 -12.15
CA LYS A 396 -17.14 35.71 -11.15
C LYS A 396 -17.33 35.19 -9.73
N ILE A 397 -18.54 34.80 -9.34
CA ILE A 397 -18.79 34.20 -8.03
C ILE A 397 -18.02 32.90 -7.84
N ILE A 398 -17.97 32.02 -8.86
CA ILE A 398 -17.20 30.79 -8.82
C ILE A 398 -15.70 31.07 -8.68
N GLU A 399 -15.17 32.05 -9.40
CA GLU A 399 -13.77 32.46 -9.30
C GLU A 399 -13.43 32.98 -7.89
N ILE A 400 -14.24 33.86 -7.32
CA ILE A 400 -14.09 34.42 -5.97
C ILE A 400 -14.06 33.29 -4.93
N TRP A 401 -14.98 32.33 -5.00
CA TRP A 401 -15.03 31.24 -4.02
C TRP A 401 -13.96 30.17 -4.20
N ASN A 402 -13.46 29.98 -5.40
CA ASN A 402 -12.27 29.15 -5.63
C ASN A 402 -11.05 29.80 -4.99
N GLU A 403 -10.83 31.10 -5.21
CA GLU A 403 -9.73 31.85 -4.61
C GLU A 403 -9.82 31.84 -3.08
N ALA A 404 -11.02 32.08 -2.52
CA ALA A 404 -11.26 31.94 -1.08
C ALA A 404 -10.88 30.55 -0.54
N THR A 405 -11.23 29.50 -1.28
CA THR A 405 -10.93 28.13 -0.91
C THR A 405 -9.42 27.87 -0.89
N ASP A 406 -8.69 28.41 -1.86
CA ASP A 406 -7.23 28.28 -1.95
C ASP A 406 -6.52 29.08 -0.83
N GLN A 407 -7.01 30.28 -0.50
CA GLN A 407 -6.49 31.08 0.61
C GLN A 407 -6.71 30.38 1.97
N VAL A 408 -7.86 29.77 2.19
CA VAL A 408 -8.13 28.97 3.39
C VAL A 408 -7.22 27.75 3.45
N GLN A 409 -6.97 27.11 2.32
CA GLN A 409 -6.04 25.96 2.24
C GLN A 409 -4.61 26.39 2.59
N TYR A 410 -4.15 27.52 2.07
CA TYR A 410 -2.83 28.06 2.37
C TYR A 410 -2.66 28.40 3.85
N ALA A 411 -3.63 29.11 4.44
CA ALA A 411 -3.62 29.44 5.85
C ALA A 411 -3.63 28.18 6.75
N MET A 412 -4.38 27.14 6.35
CA MET A 412 -4.43 25.87 7.05
C MET A 412 -3.08 25.12 6.96
N SER A 413 -2.43 25.13 5.79
CA SER A 413 -1.12 24.50 5.60
C SER A 413 -0.08 25.15 6.50
N ALA A 414 -0.07 26.49 6.58
CA ALA A 414 0.84 27.23 7.44
C ALA A 414 0.60 26.94 8.95
N GLU A 415 -0.67 26.80 9.36
CA GLU A 415 -1.00 26.44 10.74
C GLU A 415 -0.53 25.02 11.11
N LEU A 416 -0.74 24.05 10.21
CA LEU A 416 -0.27 22.68 10.42
C LEU A 416 1.27 22.59 10.47
N GLU A 417 1.96 23.39 9.67
CA GLU A 417 3.44 23.45 9.67
C GLU A 417 4.02 24.11 10.93
N SER A 418 3.28 24.98 11.58
CA SER A 418 3.72 25.63 12.83
C SER A 418 3.83 24.65 14.00
N GLU A 419 3.16 23.51 13.91
CA GLU A 419 3.11 22.49 14.95
C GLU A 419 4.06 21.34 14.66
N ARG A 420 5.04 21.13 15.54
CA ARG A 420 6.00 20.02 15.40
C ARG A 420 5.27 18.67 15.51
N PHE A 421 5.50 17.79 14.53
CA PHE A 421 4.98 16.42 14.52
C PHE A 421 3.46 16.29 14.66
N ASN A 422 2.69 17.21 14.04
CA ASN A 422 1.26 17.01 13.95
C ASN A 422 0.97 15.71 13.17
N PRO A 423 0.24 14.72 13.76
CA PRO A 423 0.03 13.40 13.15
C PRO A 423 -0.68 13.48 11.80
N VAL A 424 -1.63 14.41 11.63
CA VAL A 424 -2.37 14.59 10.37
C VAL A 424 -1.46 15.14 9.27
N ASP A 425 -0.63 16.13 9.60
CA ASP A 425 0.35 16.68 8.67
C ASP A 425 1.37 15.63 8.23
N MET A 426 1.90 14.86 9.17
CA MET A 426 2.83 13.77 8.88
C MET A 426 2.23 12.70 7.97
N MET A 427 0.97 12.30 8.19
CA MET A 427 0.27 11.32 7.34
C MET A 427 0.13 11.81 5.89
N VAL A 428 -0.19 13.10 5.71
CA VAL A 428 -0.43 13.70 4.40
C VAL A 428 0.88 14.04 3.70
N LYS A 429 1.82 14.71 4.38
CA LYS A 429 3.12 15.10 3.79
C LYS A 429 3.97 13.89 3.41
N SER A 430 3.99 12.86 4.25
CA SER A 430 4.69 11.61 3.93
C SER A 430 4.10 10.89 2.71
N GLY A 431 2.84 11.15 2.38
CA GLY A 431 2.09 10.40 1.36
C GLY A 431 1.63 9.01 1.84
N ALA A 432 1.63 8.77 3.14
CA ALA A 432 1.19 7.50 3.72
C ALA A 432 -0.33 7.32 3.57
N ARG A 433 -1.11 8.34 3.93
CA ARG A 433 -2.57 8.32 3.81
C ARG A 433 -3.15 9.73 3.74
N GLY A 434 -4.19 9.88 2.93
CA GLY A 434 -4.87 11.15 2.75
C GLY A 434 -4.17 12.09 1.78
N ASN A 435 -4.79 13.24 1.55
CA ASN A 435 -4.24 14.34 0.77
C ASN A 435 -4.67 15.68 1.37
N MET A 436 -4.00 16.75 1.02
CA MET A 436 -4.28 18.10 1.54
C MET A 436 -5.72 18.57 1.25
N MET A 437 -6.31 18.13 0.13
CA MET A 437 -7.70 18.43 -0.21
C MET A 437 -8.70 17.83 0.80
N GLN A 438 -8.44 16.60 1.27
CA GLN A 438 -9.26 15.94 2.30
C GLN A 438 -9.13 16.67 3.65
N VAL A 439 -7.90 17.04 4.03
CA VAL A 439 -7.67 17.82 5.27
C VAL A 439 -8.36 19.17 5.19
N ARG A 440 -8.31 19.88 4.05
CA ARG A 440 -9.03 21.12 3.82
C ARG A 440 -10.53 20.95 4.06
N GLN A 441 -11.13 19.87 3.59
CA GLN A 441 -12.56 19.60 3.82
C GLN A 441 -12.89 19.32 5.30
N LEU A 442 -11.92 18.79 6.06
CA LEU A 442 -12.09 18.50 7.49
C LEU A 442 -11.81 19.73 8.37
N ALA A 443 -10.71 20.43 8.15
CA ALA A 443 -10.23 21.55 8.99
C ALA A 443 -10.60 22.93 8.43
N GLY A 444 -10.62 23.08 7.11
CA GLY A 444 -10.91 24.33 6.42
C GLY A 444 -12.37 24.45 6.02
N MET A 445 -12.65 24.39 4.74
CA MET A 445 -14.00 24.46 4.17
C MET A 445 -14.19 23.48 3.03
N ARG A 446 -15.42 23.04 2.80
CA ARG A 446 -15.73 22.15 1.68
C ARG A 446 -15.65 22.87 0.33
N GLY A 447 -16.05 24.15 0.29
CA GLY A 447 -16.04 24.96 -0.93
C GLY A 447 -17.28 24.74 -1.80
N LEU A 448 -17.13 24.96 -3.11
CA LEU A 448 -18.20 24.81 -4.08
C LEU A 448 -18.50 23.32 -4.34
N VAL A 449 -19.76 22.99 -4.51
CA VAL A 449 -20.25 21.62 -4.75
C VAL A 449 -21.11 21.60 -6.01
N ALA A 450 -20.97 20.54 -6.81
CA ALA A 450 -21.82 20.32 -7.96
C ALA A 450 -23.13 19.61 -7.56
N ASN A 451 -24.24 19.98 -8.21
CA ASN A 451 -25.50 19.26 -8.10
C ASN A 451 -25.45 17.91 -8.85
N PRO A 452 -26.45 17.01 -8.71
CA PRO A 452 -26.46 15.74 -9.44
C PRO A 452 -26.50 15.86 -10.97
N LYS A 453 -26.82 17.05 -11.51
CA LYS A 453 -26.79 17.32 -12.96
C LYS A 453 -25.40 17.76 -13.45
N GLY A 454 -24.45 18.03 -12.55
CA GLY A 454 -23.10 18.46 -12.86
C GLY A 454 -22.89 19.99 -12.80
N ASP A 455 -23.94 20.80 -12.54
CA ASP A 455 -23.79 22.25 -12.44
C ASP A 455 -23.23 22.63 -11.06
N ILE A 456 -22.34 23.61 -11.01
CA ILE A 456 -21.78 24.12 -9.77
C ILE A 456 -22.80 24.99 -9.05
N ILE A 457 -23.04 24.69 -7.76
CA ILE A 457 -23.88 25.51 -6.89
C ILE A 457 -23.08 26.75 -6.50
N GLU A 458 -23.61 27.94 -6.79
CA GLU A 458 -22.95 29.23 -6.61
C GLU A 458 -22.67 29.56 -5.13
N ARG A 459 -23.42 28.97 -4.21
CA ARG A 459 -23.24 29.15 -2.77
C ARG A 459 -22.28 28.13 -2.21
N PRO A 460 -21.12 28.54 -1.68
CA PRO A 460 -20.15 27.60 -1.12
C PRO A 460 -20.62 27.05 0.22
N ILE A 461 -20.11 25.89 0.57
CA ILE A 461 -20.20 25.36 1.92
C ILE A 461 -18.97 25.83 2.69
N THR A 462 -19.13 26.88 3.49
CA THR A 462 -18.06 27.51 4.27
C THR A 462 -17.72 26.76 5.55
N VAL A 463 -18.59 25.83 5.96
CA VAL A 463 -18.42 25.01 7.17
C VAL A 463 -17.59 23.76 6.85
N SER A 464 -16.76 23.33 7.79
CA SER A 464 -16.03 22.07 7.68
C SER A 464 -16.96 20.87 7.83
N TYR A 465 -16.57 19.73 7.26
CA TYR A 465 -17.37 18.50 7.29
C TYR A 465 -17.67 18.00 8.72
N THR A 466 -16.75 18.23 9.65
CA THR A 466 -16.92 17.91 11.07
C THR A 466 -18.03 18.70 11.74
N HIS A 467 -18.19 19.99 11.37
CA HIS A 467 -19.25 20.86 11.88
C HIS A 467 -20.63 20.57 11.25
N LEU A 468 -20.66 20.16 9.97
CA LEU A 468 -21.92 19.75 9.34
C LEU A 468 -22.57 18.56 10.05
N ARG A 469 -21.79 17.52 10.40
CA ARG A 469 -22.29 16.37 11.14
C ARG A 469 -22.74 16.70 12.56
N ALA A 470 -22.15 17.65 13.23
CA ALA A 470 -22.54 18.08 14.56
C ALA A 470 -23.93 18.77 14.56
N HIS A 471 -24.34 19.37 13.45
CA HIS A 471 -25.68 19.95 13.29
C HIS A 471 -26.76 18.90 12.97
N GLU A 472 -26.43 17.87 12.19
CA GLU A 472 -27.36 16.78 11.86
C GLU A 472 -27.72 15.88 13.07
N THR A 473 -26.83 15.80 14.07
CA THR A 473 -27.09 15.03 15.30
C THR A 473 -27.88 15.79 16.37
N ARG A 474 -28.26 17.06 16.15
CA ARG A 474 -29.05 17.88 17.06
C ARG A 474 -30.52 18.05 16.65
N THR A 475 -30.93 17.48 15.54
CA THR A 475 -32.32 17.34 15.11
C THR A 475 -32.80 15.91 15.29
#